data_4da50c6a9f6e3c616052302045b1200a
#
_entry.id   4da50c6a9f6e3c616052302045b1200a
#
_cell.length_a   1.000
_cell.length_b   1.000
_cell.length_c   1.000
_cell.angle_alpha   90.00
_cell.angle_beta   90.00
_cell.angle_gamma   90.00
#
_symmetry.space_group_name_H-M   'P 1'
#
loop_
_entity.id
_entity.type
_entity.pdbx_description
1 polymer ?
#
loop_
_entity_poly.entity_id
_entity_poly.type
_entity_poly.pdbx_seq_one_letter_code
_entity_poly.pdbx_strand_id
1 'polypeptide(L)'
;GEPLPLMTYLNQHVPDWREAIDPIEAVRPSWLTPTVNNIAADLMVRINNAGAANAMNLCCTALLASRQRSLTREQLTQQLECYLALLRNVPYSPDATTPSASASELIDHALQMNKFEVEKDTIGDIIILPREQAVLMTYYRNNIAHMLVIPSLLAALVTQHRQLSRTEVLR
;
A
#
# COMPACT_ATOMS: atom_id res chain seq x y z
N GLY A 1 3.58 -13.16 -4.50
CA GLY A 1 4.84 -13.33 -3.75
C GLY A 1 5.18 -14.82 -3.60
N GLU A 2 6.44 -15.12 -3.42
CA GLU A 2 6.86 -16.51 -3.21
C GLU A 2 6.32 -17.05 -1.88
N PRO A 3 5.85 -18.32 -1.84
CA PRO A 3 5.43 -18.94 -0.60
C PRO A 3 6.62 -19.11 0.37
N LEU A 4 6.33 -19.09 1.67
CA LEU A 4 7.30 -19.39 2.72
C LEU A 4 7.00 -20.79 3.28
N PRO A 5 7.67 -21.88 2.79
CA PRO A 5 7.42 -23.21 3.27
C PRO A 5 7.91 -23.35 4.72
N LEU A 6 6.98 -23.61 5.65
CA LEU A 6 7.27 -23.65 7.09
C LEU A 6 8.39 -24.63 7.45
N MET A 7 8.39 -25.82 6.86
CA MET A 7 9.41 -26.83 7.14
C MET A 7 10.81 -26.39 6.70
N THR A 8 10.90 -25.73 5.55
CA THR A 8 12.17 -25.18 5.05
C THR A 8 12.66 -24.07 5.97
N TYR A 9 11.75 -23.18 6.39
CA TYR A 9 12.09 -22.10 7.33
C TYR A 9 12.61 -22.65 8.67
N LEU A 10 11.90 -23.62 9.26
CA LEU A 10 12.30 -24.22 10.54
C LEU A 10 13.65 -24.92 10.44
N ASN A 11 13.90 -25.71 9.39
CA ASN A 11 15.18 -26.36 9.19
C ASN A 11 16.36 -25.39 9.03
N GLN A 12 16.12 -24.19 8.52
CA GLN A 12 17.14 -23.15 8.35
C GLN A 12 17.41 -22.36 9.63
N HIS A 13 16.36 -22.02 10.40
CA HIS A 13 16.46 -21.07 11.51
C HIS A 13 16.37 -21.72 12.89
N VAL A 14 15.88 -22.95 12.98
CA VAL A 14 15.73 -23.74 14.23
C VAL A 14 16.05 -25.20 13.92
N PRO A 15 17.31 -25.55 13.60
CA PRO A 15 17.67 -26.88 13.08
C PRO A 15 17.22 -28.02 13.98
N ASP A 16 17.24 -27.85 15.30
CA ASP A 16 16.89 -28.87 16.29
C ASP A 16 15.41 -28.84 16.70
N TRP A 17 14.54 -28.21 15.91
CA TRP A 17 13.13 -27.98 16.29
C TRP A 17 12.36 -29.28 16.56
N ARG A 18 12.73 -30.43 15.92
CA ARG A 18 12.07 -31.72 16.13
C ARG A 18 12.44 -32.34 17.45
N GLU A 19 13.70 -32.18 17.88
CA GLU A 19 14.22 -32.74 19.13
C GLU A 19 13.76 -31.96 20.35
N ALA A 20 13.46 -30.67 20.15
CA ALA A 20 12.99 -29.75 21.20
C ALA A 20 11.49 -29.89 21.50
N ILE A 21 10.76 -30.79 20.82
CA ILE A 21 9.34 -31.04 21.07
C ILE A 21 9.21 -32.32 21.86
N ASP A 22 8.86 -32.23 23.14
CA ASP A 22 8.49 -33.39 23.94
C ASP A 22 7.07 -33.84 23.57
N PRO A 23 6.89 -35.07 23.09
CA PRO A 23 5.55 -35.54 22.72
C PRO A 23 4.67 -35.87 23.95
N ILE A 24 5.24 -35.95 25.16
CA ILE A 24 4.54 -36.34 26.39
C ILE A 24 4.18 -35.08 27.21
N GLU A 25 5.07 -34.11 27.30
CA GLU A 25 4.83 -32.86 28.01
C GLU A 25 4.44 -31.75 27.01
N ALA A 26 3.22 -31.24 27.13
CA ALA A 26 2.73 -30.13 26.32
C ALA A 26 3.38 -28.77 26.73
N VAL A 27 4.69 -28.77 26.96
CA VAL A 27 5.47 -27.58 27.29
C VAL A 27 5.76 -26.82 26.01
N ARG A 28 5.41 -25.56 26.01
CA ARG A 28 5.69 -24.67 24.87
C ARG A 28 7.20 -24.46 24.70
N PRO A 29 7.81 -24.89 23.58
CA PRO A 29 9.24 -24.71 23.37
C PRO A 29 9.65 -23.24 23.41
N SER A 30 10.82 -22.93 23.97
CA SER A 30 11.32 -21.54 24.09
C SER A 30 11.53 -20.85 22.73
N TRP A 31 11.87 -21.62 21.71
CA TRP A 31 12.08 -21.12 20.34
C TRP A 31 10.78 -20.75 19.61
N LEU A 32 9.61 -21.25 20.04
CA LEU A 32 8.35 -21.13 19.28
C LEU A 32 7.91 -19.66 19.12
N THR A 33 7.87 -18.89 20.21
CA THR A 33 7.42 -17.49 20.15
C THR A 33 8.34 -16.60 19.30
N PRO A 34 9.67 -16.62 19.48
CA PRO A 34 10.57 -15.87 18.60
C PRO A 34 10.42 -16.27 17.13
N THR A 35 10.32 -17.58 16.84
CA THR A 35 10.17 -18.08 15.47
C THR A 35 8.87 -17.62 14.82
N VAL A 36 7.74 -17.68 15.55
CA VAL A 36 6.45 -17.18 15.05
C VAL A 36 6.52 -15.69 14.74
N ASN A 37 7.15 -14.90 15.61
CA ASN A 37 7.31 -13.47 15.37
C ASN A 37 8.19 -13.17 14.14
N ASN A 38 9.28 -13.91 13.95
CA ASN A 38 10.14 -13.77 12.79
C ASN A 38 9.42 -14.16 11.49
N ILE A 39 8.70 -15.28 11.50
CA ILE A 39 7.87 -15.70 10.35
C ILE A 39 6.83 -14.63 10.02
N ALA A 40 6.15 -14.10 11.04
CA ALA A 40 5.16 -13.04 10.83
C ALA A 40 5.78 -11.79 10.21
N ALA A 41 6.96 -11.37 10.68
CA ALA A 41 7.70 -10.25 10.11
C ALA A 41 8.10 -10.50 8.65
N ASP A 42 8.66 -11.67 8.35
CA ASP A 42 9.04 -12.06 6.99
C ASP A 42 7.84 -12.10 6.03
N LEU A 43 6.71 -12.65 6.50
CA LEU A 43 5.48 -12.67 5.72
C LEU A 43 4.97 -11.26 5.43
N MET A 44 4.99 -10.36 6.42
CA MET A 44 4.58 -8.97 6.22
C MET A 44 5.47 -8.25 5.21
N VAL A 45 6.79 -8.46 5.27
CA VAL A 45 7.74 -7.91 4.28
C VAL A 45 7.41 -8.44 2.87
N ARG A 46 7.19 -9.75 2.71
CA ARG A 46 6.84 -10.37 1.42
C ARG A 46 5.51 -9.86 0.87
N ILE A 47 4.49 -9.72 1.73
CA ILE A 47 3.18 -9.16 1.35
C ILE A 47 3.34 -7.72 0.87
N ASN A 48 4.06 -6.89 1.62
CA ASN A 48 4.28 -5.50 1.25
C ASN A 48 5.09 -5.37 -0.04
N ASN A 49 6.13 -6.19 -0.21
CA ASN A 49 6.95 -6.19 -1.43
C ASN A 49 6.14 -6.57 -2.68
N ALA A 50 5.16 -7.47 -2.54
CA ALA A 50 4.26 -7.86 -3.62
C ALA A 50 3.03 -6.93 -3.75
N GLY A 51 3.11 -5.71 -3.26
CA GLY A 51 2.05 -4.71 -3.34
C GLY A 51 1.65 -4.43 -4.79
N ALA A 52 0.34 -4.39 -5.06
CA ALA A 52 -0.21 -4.13 -6.38
C ALA A 52 -1.11 -2.89 -6.37
N ALA A 53 -0.69 -1.83 -7.04
CA ALA A 53 -1.54 -0.67 -7.26
C ALA A 53 -2.58 -0.98 -8.36
N ASN A 54 -3.80 -0.51 -8.16
CA ASN A 54 -4.89 -0.62 -9.14
C ASN A 54 -5.78 0.63 -9.12
N ALA A 55 -6.77 0.67 -10.01
CA ALA A 55 -7.68 1.79 -10.17
C ALA A 55 -8.35 2.20 -8.85
N MET A 56 -8.88 1.23 -8.09
CA MET A 56 -9.58 1.50 -6.84
C MET A 56 -8.65 2.06 -5.76
N ASN A 57 -7.47 1.43 -5.54
CA ASN A 57 -6.53 1.92 -4.53
C ASN A 57 -6.09 3.36 -4.83
N LEU A 58 -5.75 3.67 -6.08
CA LEU A 58 -5.27 5.00 -6.47
C LEU A 58 -6.36 6.07 -6.34
N CYS A 59 -7.57 5.81 -6.87
CA CYS A 59 -8.70 6.73 -6.72
C CYS A 59 -9.09 6.93 -5.25
N CYS A 60 -9.14 5.85 -4.45
CA CYS A 60 -9.43 5.95 -3.02
C CYS A 60 -8.36 6.76 -2.28
N THR A 61 -7.08 6.60 -2.64
CA THR A 61 -5.99 7.37 -2.02
C THR A 61 -6.16 8.85 -2.28
N ALA A 62 -6.45 9.25 -3.53
CA ALA A 62 -6.63 10.65 -3.89
C ALA A 62 -7.89 11.25 -3.25
N LEU A 63 -9.03 10.58 -3.35
CA LEU A 63 -10.30 11.10 -2.84
C LEU A 63 -10.34 11.16 -1.31
N LEU A 64 -9.80 10.18 -0.60
CA LEU A 64 -9.71 10.19 0.86
C LEU A 64 -8.74 11.26 1.39
N ALA A 65 -7.75 11.66 0.61
CA ALA A 65 -6.84 12.76 0.95
C ALA A 65 -7.45 14.14 0.70
N SER A 66 -8.47 14.23 -0.15
CA SER A 66 -9.14 15.49 -0.44
C SER A 66 -10.06 15.92 0.70
N ARG A 67 -10.17 17.25 0.91
CA ARG A 67 -10.89 17.83 2.07
C ARG A 67 -12.37 17.43 2.15
N GLN A 68 -13.04 17.29 0.98
CA GLN A 68 -14.46 16.92 0.88
C GLN A 68 -14.68 15.53 0.30
N ARG A 69 -13.62 14.73 0.16
CA ARG A 69 -13.63 13.44 -0.54
C ARG A 69 -14.19 13.55 -1.97
N SER A 70 -13.95 14.69 -2.59
CA SER A 70 -14.37 14.96 -3.96
C SER A 70 -13.26 15.71 -4.71
N LEU A 71 -13.12 15.41 -5.99
CA LEU A 71 -12.19 16.06 -6.91
C LEU A 71 -12.87 16.18 -8.27
N THR A 72 -12.56 17.23 -9.03
CA THR A 72 -12.94 17.22 -10.45
C THR A 72 -12.21 16.09 -11.16
N ARG A 73 -12.77 15.60 -12.26
CA ARG A 73 -12.14 14.55 -13.06
C ARG A 73 -10.73 14.96 -13.48
N GLU A 74 -10.52 16.22 -13.81
CA GLU A 74 -9.20 16.76 -14.18
C GLU A 74 -8.21 16.69 -13.01
N GLN A 75 -8.61 17.16 -11.83
CA GLN A 75 -7.78 17.09 -10.62
C GLN A 75 -7.43 15.65 -10.22
N LEU A 76 -8.41 14.75 -10.31
CA LEU A 76 -8.19 13.33 -10.03
C LEU A 76 -7.22 12.72 -11.05
N THR A 77 -7.35 13.06 -12.34
CA THR A 77 -6.43 12.61 -13.39
C THR A 77 -5.02 13.07 -13.11
N GLN A 78 -4.80 14.35 -12.84
CA GLN A 78 -3.47 14.90 -12.50
C GLN A 78 -2.87 14.23 -11.26
N GLN A 79 -3.69 13.99 -10.24
CA GLN A 79 -3.23 13.31 -9.02
C GLN A 79 -2.82 11.86 -9.29
N LEU A 80 -3.59 11.13 -10.11
CA LEU A 80 -3.25 9.76 -10.48
C LEU A 80 -2.00 9.70 -11.37
N GLU A 81 -1.83 10.64 -12.29
CA GLU A 81 -0.60 10.75 -13.11
C GLU A 81 0.63 10.92 -12.22
N CYS A 82 0.53 11.78 -11.19
CA CYS A 82 1.61 11.97 -10.21
C CYS A 82 1.91 10.65 -9.47
N TYR A 83 0.90 9.94 -8.97
CA TYR A 83 1.10 8.66 -8.29
C TYR A 83 1.70 7.60 -9.23
N LEU A 84 1.21 7.48 -10.46
CA LEU A 84 1.73 6.54 -11.44
C LEU A 84 3.18 6.85 -11.81
N ALA A 85 3.52 8.11 -12.05
CA ALA A 85 4.88 8.52 -12.32
C ALA A 85 5.82 8.16 -11.15
N LEU A 86 5.40 8.42 -9.91
CA LEU A 86 6.15 8.09 -8.72
C LEU A 86 6.37 6.57 -8.59
N LEU A 87 5.30 5.77 -8.66
CA LEU A 87 5.36 4.32 -8.50
C LEU A 87 6.17 3.62 -9.61
N ARG A 88 6.18 4.18 -10.83
CA ARG A 88 6.96 3.66 -11.96
C ARG A 88 8.44 4.03 -11.89
N ASN A 89 8.76 5.25 -11.44
CA ASN A 89 10.15 5.72 -11.38
C ASN A 89 10.87 5.32 -10.08
N VAL A 90 10.12 5.20 -8.99
CA VAL A 90 10.64 4.83 -7.66
C VAL A 90 9.77 3.74 -7.07
N PRO A 91 9.82 2.52 -7.63
CA PRO A 91 9.01 1.41 -7.12
C PRO A 91 9.41 1.06 -5.69
N TYR A 92 8.41 0.72 -4.87
CA TYR A 92 8.62 0.30 -3.48
C TYR A 92 9.51 -0.95 -3.37
N SER A 93 9.34 -1.87 -4.30
CA SER A 93 10.08 -3.14 -4.41
C SER A 93 10.10 -3.60 -5.86
N PRO A 94 11.05 -4.46 -6.25
CA PRO A 94 11.06 -5.08 -7.58
C PRO A 94 9.81 -5.92 -7.89
N ASP A 95 9.15 -6.46 -6.85
CA ASP A 95 7.96 -7.29 -6.97
C ASP A 95 6.65 -6.47 -6.98
N ALA A 96 6.74 -5.18 -6.66
CA ALA A 96 5.57 -4.29 -6.66
C ALA A 96 5.08 -4.06 -8.09
N THR A 97 3.75 -4.10 -8.28
CA THR A 97 3.15 -3.91 -9.60
C THR A 97 2.39 -2.58 -9.69
N THR A 98 2.60 -1.91 -10.81
CA THR A 98 1.91 -0.66 -11.15
C THR A 98 1.21 -0.84 -12.49
N PRO A 99 -0.07 -0.40 -12.64
CA PRO A 99 -0.81 -0.57 -13.88
C PRO A 99 -0.13 0.20 -15.04
N SER A 100 -0.21 -0.37 -16.24
CA SER A 100 0.26 0.27 -17.47
C SER A 100 -0.76 1.27 -18.04
N ALA A 101 -2.03 1.16 -17.66
CA ALA A 101 -3.11 2.02 -18.11
C ALA A 101 -2.86 3.49 -17.75
N SER A 102 -3.46 4.40 -18.50
CA SER A 102 -3.45 5.84 -18.23
C SER A 102 -4.33 6.18 -17.01
N ALA A 103 -4.09 7.35 -16.42
CA ALA A 103 -4.90 7.83 -15.30
C ALA A 103 -6.40 7.90 -15.64
N SER A 104 -6.73 8.36 -16.85
CA SER A 104 -8.13 8.44 -17.31
C SER A 104 -8.79 7.06 -17.39
N GLU A 105 -8.11 6.06 -17.99
CA GLU A 105 -8.63 4.68 -18.06
C GLU A 105 -8.82 4.07 -16.68
N LEU A 106 -7.91 4.35 -15.73
CA LEU A 106 -8.04 3.87 -14.35
C LEU A 106 -9.25 4.52 -13.64
N ILE A 107 -9.50 5.81 -13.87
CA ILE A 107 -10.70 6.48 -13.36
C ILE A 107 -11.96 5.82 -13.91
N ASP A 108 -12.00 5.56 -15.22
CA ASP A 108 -13.16 4.92 -15.86
C ASP A 108 -13.39 3.51 -15.28
N HIS A 109 -12.34 2.72 -15.10
CA HIS A 109 -12.44 1.42 -14.43
C HIS A 109 -12.94 1.53 -12.99
N ALA A 110 -12.46 2.51 -12.22
CA ALA A 110 -12.91 2.70 -10.85
C ALA A 110 -14.41 3.11 -10.78
N LEU A 111 -14.86 3.94 -11.71
CA LEU A 111 -16.28 4.35 -11.80
C LEU A 111 -17.21 3.17 -12.14
N GLN A 112 -16.75 2.23 -12.98
CA GLN A 112 -17.53 1.01 -13.31
C GLN A 112 -17.82 0.13 -12.08
N MET A 113 -17.06 0.28 -10.99
CA MET A 113 -17.31 -0.45 -9.75
C MET A 113 -18.48 0.11 -8.93
N ASN A 114 -19.10 1.21 -9.37
CA ASN A 114 -20.28 1.83 -8.74
C ASN A 114 -20.09 2.15 -7.23
N LYS A 115 -18.90 2.60 -6.85
CA LYS A 115 -18.55 3.00 -5.47
C LYS A 115 -18.36 4.51 -5.33
N PHE A 116 -18.32 5.21 -6.44
CA PHE A 116 -18.20 6.66 -6.52
C PHE A 116 -19.43 7.25 -7.18
N GLU A 117 -19.76 8.45 -6.81
CA GLU A 117 -20.80 9.28 -7.46
C GLU A 117 -20.15 10.26 -8.41
N VAL A 118 -20.84 10.58 -9.48
CA VAL A 118 -20.41 11.59 -10.45
C VAL A 118 -21.47 12.66 -10.55
N GLU A 119 -21.13 13.87 -10.14
CA GLU A 119 -21.95 15.05 -10.36
C GLU A 119 -21.44 15.83 -11.57
N LYS A 120 -22.35 16.19 -12.45
CA LYS A 120 -22.04 17.04 -13.61
C LYS A 120 -22.11 18.50 -13.21
N ASP A 121 -21.00 19.21 -13.36
CA ASP A 121 -20.92 20.64 -13.15
C ASP A 121 -20.48 21.34 -14.44
N THR A 122 -20.67 22.66 -14.49
CA THR A 122 -20.25 23.54 -15.60
C THR A 122 -18.73 23.54 -15.83
N ILE A 123 -17.96 23.23 -14.80
CA ILE A 123 -16.48 23.21 -14.81
C ILE A 123 -15.95 21.78 -15.13
N GLY A 124 -16.84 20.77 -15.20
CA GLY A 124 -16.51 19.38 -15.46
C GLY A 124 -17.11 18.42 -14.45
N ASP A 125 -16.99 17.14 -14.71
CA ASP A 125 -17.51 16.09 -13.82
C ASP A 125 -16.76 16.10 -12.47
N ILE A 126 -17.50 16.11 -11.38
CA ILE A 126 -16.97 15.99 -10.01
C ILE A 126 -17.16 14.56 -9.55
N ILE A 127 -16.08 13.90 -9.18
CA ILE A 127 -16.09 12.55 -8.65
C ILE A 127 -16.07 12.60 -7.14
N ILE A 128 -17.07 11.98 -6.51
CA ILE A 128 -17.33 12.03 -5.08
C ILE A 128 -17.22 10.65 -4.49
N LEU A 129 -16.54 10.53 -3.36
CA LEU A 129 -16.57 9.34 -2.53
C LEU A 129 -17.63 9.52 -1.44
N PRO A 130 -18.77 8.79 -1.52
CA PRO A 130 -19.84 8.88 -0.52
C PRO A 130 -19.34 8.52 0.88
N ARG A 131 -19.94 9.16 1.89
CA ARG A 131 -19.54 8.98 3.29
C ARG A 131 -19.67 7.53 3.76
N GLU A 132 -20.74 6.87 3.37
CA GLU A 132 -21.03 5.46 3.70
C GLU A 132 -20.02 4.50 3.07
N GLN A 133 -19.41 4.85 1.95
CA GLN A 133 -18.38 4.06 1.29
C GLN A 133 -16.98 4.35 1.85
N ALA A 134 -16.77 5.48 2.51
CA ALA A 134 -15.44 5.96 2.91
C ALA A 134 -14.68 4.98 3.81
N VAL A 135 -15.39 4.29 4.73
CA VAL A 135 -14.76 3.30 5.63
C VAL A 135 -14.23 2.12 4.82
N LEU A 136 -15.05 1.56 3.91
CA LEU A 136 -14.64 0.47 3.03
C LEU A 136 -13.49 0.90 2.10
N MET A 137 -13.57 2.11 1.56
CA MET A 137 -12.55 2.64 0.65
C MET A 137 -11.22 2.91 1.36
N THR A 138 -11.22 3.13 2.67
CA THR A 138 -10.00 3.19 3.49
C THR A 138 -9.21 1.88 3.42
N TYR A 139 -9.88 0.74 3.36
CA TYR A 139 -9.21 -0.56 3.17
C TYR A 139 -8.43 -0.60 1.84
N TYR A 140 -9.05 -0.17 0.73
CA TYR A 140 -8.37 -0.11 -0.56
C TYR A 140 -7.15 0.82 -0.53
N ARG A 141 -7.25 2.00 0.07
CA ARG A 141 -6.11 2.91 0.27
C ARG A 141 -4.99 2.23 1.07
N ASN A 142 -5.33 1.56 2.16
CA ASN A 142 -4.35 0.95 3.06
C ASN A 142 -3.54 -0.16 2.39
N ASN A 143 -4.09 -0.83 1.36
CA ASN A 143 -3.39 -1.87 0.62
C ASN A 143 -2.14 -1.35 -0.11
N ILE A 144 -2.09 -0.06 -0.47
CA ILE A 144 -0.94 0.56 -1.16
C ILE A 144 -0.29 1.69 -0.35
N ALA A 145 -0.78 2.01 0.84
CA ALA A 145 -0.28 3.13 1.63
C ALA A 145 1.23 3.03 1.89
N HIS A 146 1.74 1.83 2.16
CA HIS A 146 3.16 1.57 2.39
C HIS A 146 4.04 1.95 1.19
N MET A 147 3.53 1.84 -0.04
CA MET A 147 4.24 2.20 -1.27
C MET A 147 4.44 3.73 -1.42
N LEU A 148 3.61 4.52 -0.75
CA LEU A 148 3.59 5.98 -0.87
C LEU A 148 4.09 6.71 0.40
N VAL A 149 4.32 6.02 1.52
CA VAL A 149 4.70 6.64 2.80
C VAL A 149 6.00 7.42 2.70
N ILE A 150 7.07 6.81 2.20
CA ILE A 150 8.38 7.48 2.10
C ILE A 150 8.33 8.70 1.18
N PRO A 151 7.82 8.60 -0.06
CA PRO A 151 7.67 9.76 -0.92
C PRO A 151 6.80 10.87 -0.32
N SER A 152 5.74 10.50 0.40
CA SER A 152 4.85 11.47 1.04
C SER A 152 5.55 12.22 2.20
N LEU A 153 6.35 11.51 2.99
CA LEU A 153 7.16 12.13 4.05
C LEU A 153 8.19 13.10 3.46
N LEU A 154 8.90 12.70 2.41
CA LEU A 154 9.85 13.57 1.71
C LEU A 154 9.16 14.81 1.14
N ALA A 155 8.01 14.66 0.50
CA ALA A 155 7.24 15.77 -0.03
C ALA A 155 6.80 16.73 1.10
N ALA A 156 6.35 16.21 2.24
CA ALA A 156 5.96 17.02 3.40
C ALA A 156 7.15 17.79 3.96
N LEU A 157 8.31 17.17 4.11
CA LEU A 157 9.53 17.82 4.59
C LEU A 157 9.99 18.93 3.64
N VAL A 158 10.03 18.68 2.33
CA VAL A 158 10.44 19.67 1.32
C VAL A 158 9.44 20.84 1.26
N THR A 159 8.16 20.57 1.49
CA THR A 159 7.13 21.63 1.48
C THR A 159 7.24 22.53 2.71
N GLN A 160 7.59 21.97 3.87
CA GLN A 160 7.76 22.71 5.12
C GLN A 160 9.10 23.47 5.20
N HIS A 161 10.15 22.89 4.63
CA HIS A 161 11.51 23.41 4.67
C HIS A 161 12.04 23.65 3.26
N ARG A 162 12.09 24.92 2.84
CA ARG A 162 12.50 25.31 1.49
C ARG A 162 13.95 24.97 1.12
N GLN A 163 14.80 24.65 2.10
CA GLN A 163 16.19 24.25 1.90
C GLN A 163 16.52 23.16 2.93
N LEU A 164 16.55 21.91 2.49
CA LEU A 164 17.05 20.78 3.27
C LEU A 164 18.27 20.19 2.54
N SER A 165 19.37 20.06 3.25
CA SER A 165 20.49 19.26 2.75
C SER A 165 20.15 17.78 2.84
N ARG A 166 20.80 16.95 1.98
CA ARG A 166 20.63 15.50 2.02
C ARG A 166 20.85 14.90 3.42
N THR A 167 21.79 15.48 4.17
CA THR A 167 22.13 15.02 5.53
C THR A 167 21.03 15.30 6.55
N GLU A 168 20.26 16.38 6.37
CA GLU A 168 19.13 16.72 7.25
C GLU A 168 17.89 15.88 6.95
N VAL A 169 17.73 15.46 5.70
CA VAL A 169 16.61 14.57 5.30
C VAL A 169 16.81 13.12 5.79
N LEU A 170 18.09 12.71 6.02
CA LEU A 170 18.44 11.35 6.43
C LEU A 170 18.61 11.18 7.95
N ARG A 171 18.40 12.22 8.74
CA ARG A 171 18.34 12.18 10.22
C ARG A 171 16.93 12.08 10.72
#